data_5c98ec95c4bb1786a50c14bcbfb6d75d
#
_entry.id   5c98ec95c4bb1786a50c14bcbfb6d75d
#
_cell.length_a   1.000
_cell.length_b   1.000
_cell.length_c   1.000
_cell.angle_alpha   90.00
_cell.angle_beta   90.00
_cell.angle_gamma   90.00
#
_symmetry.space_group_name_H-M   'P 1'
#
loop_
_entity.id
_entity.type
_entity.pdbx_description
1 polymer ?
#
loop_
_entity_poly.entity_id
_entity_poly.type
_entity_poly.pdbx_seq_one_letter_code
_entity_poly.pdbx_strand_id
1 'polypeptide(L)'
;VLLFAVFARVAAAEHTYNVLFIQSYTSQTPWHNDLNEGLAKGFRENGLTVNITTEYLDADFWSFNSEKVIMRRFCQRARDKKTDLIITASDEAFYTLFSSGDSLPYQVPVVFFGIKYPDNELIASLPNVCGFTANPDFHVILKQARKVFPQRKEVICVIDNSFLSNKGREDFKQEWLL
;
A
#
# COMPACT_ATOMS: atom_id res chain seq x y z
N VAL A 1 -19.89 -58.81 16.50
CA VAL A 1 -19.75 -58.04 15.27
C VAL A 1 -19.22 -56.67 15.68
N LEU A 2 -17.91 -56.39 15.45
CA LEU A 2 -17.29 -55.11 15.76
C LEU A 2 -17.38 -54.23 14.50
N LEU A 3 -18.14 -53.14 14.58
CA LEU A 3 -18.25 -52.13 13.52
C LEU A 3 -17.06 -51.15 13.64
N PHE A 4 -16.05 -51.23 12.76
CA PHE A 4 -14.99 -50.24 12.64
C PHE A 4 -15.54 -49.07 11.82
N ALA A 5 -15.86 -47.96 12.48
CA ALA A 5 -16.14 -46.70 11.79
C ALA A 5 -14.82 -46.07 11.33
N VAL A 6 -14.53 -46.15 10.04
CA VAL A 6 -13.40 -45.45 9.40
C VAL A 6 -13.81 -44.02 9.21
N PHE A 7 -13.37 -43.13 10.12
CA PHE A 7 -13.43 -41.70 9.87
C PHE A 7 -12.40 -41.31 8.81
N ALA A 8 -12.84 -41.25 7.57
CA ALA A 8 -12.08 -40.60 6.52
C ALA A 8 -12.02 -39.09 6.86
N ARG A 9 -10.88 -38.62 7.36
CA ARG A 9 -10.59 -37.17 7.38
C ARG A 9 -10.53 -36.72 5.92
N VAL A 10 -11.58 -36.06 5.45
CA VAL A 10 -11.51 -35.26 4.23
C VAL A 10 -10.52 -34.14 4.55
N ALA A 11 -9.29 -34.25 4.06
CA ALA A 11 -8.36 -33.15 4.06
C ALA A 11 -9.02 -32.06 3.20
N ALA A 12 -9.48 -30.98 3.83
CA ALA A 12 -9.90 -29.79 3.09
C ALA A 12 -8.69 -29.38 2.26
N ALA A 13 -8.87 -29.29 0.94
CA ALA A 13 -7.81 -28.79 0.06
C ALA A 13 -7.40 -27.41 0.60
N GLU A 14 -6.12 -27.28 0.93
CA GLU A 14 -5.56 -26.04 1.46
C GLU A 14 -5.73 -24.97 0.38
N HIS A 15 -6.58 -23.98 0.64
CA HIS A 15 -6.88 -22.95 -0.35
C HIS A 15 -5.66 -22.04 -0.48
N THR A 16 -5.16 -21.90 -1.70
CA THR A 16 -4.06 -20.98 -2.02
C THR A 16 -4.65 -19.67 -2.54
N TYR A 17 -4.43 -18.58 -1.81
CA TYR A 17 -4.91 -17.26 -2.19
C TYR A 17 -3.95 -16.58 -3.16
N ASN A 18 -4.48 -15.91 -4.17
CA ASN A 18 -3.71 -15.10 -5.10
C ASN A 18 -3.77 -13.63 -4.67
N VAL A 19 -2.63 -13.06 -4.33
CA VAL A 19 -2.50 -11.69 -3.83
C VAL A 19 -1.78 -10.85 -4.86
N LEU A 20 -2.41 -9.73 -5.27
CA LEU A 20 -1.74 -8.68 -6.02
C LEU A 20 -1.21 -7.63 -5.04
N PHE A 21 0.10 -7.45 -5.01
CA PHE A 21 0.75 -6.42 -4.22
C PHE A 21 1.27 -5.31 -5.13
N ILE A 22 0.74 -4.08 -5.01
CA ILE A 22 1.11 -2.93 -5.82
C ILE A 22 1.88 -1.94 -4.96
N GLN A 23 3.11 -1.65 -5.36
CA GLN A 23 3.97 -0.68 -4.71
C GLN A 23 4.05 0.59 -5.56
N SER A 24 4.04 1.77 -4.91
CA SER A 24 4.06 3.07 -5.61
C SER A 24 5.36 3.32 -6.36
N TYR A 25 6.49 2.87 -5.81
CA TYR A 25 7.82 3.21 -6.31
C TYR A 25 8.55 2.02 -6.89
N THR A 26 9.74 2.27 -7.46
CA THR A 26 10.57 1.26 -8.11
C THR A 26 11.04 0.15 -7.16
N SER A 27 11.28 -1.05 -7.73
CA SER A 27 11.82 -2.20 -6.98
C SER A 27 13.22 -1.96 -6.37
N GLN A 28 13.92 -0.92 -6.79
CA GLN A 28 15.26 -0.57 -6.27
C GLN A 28 15.21 0.22 -4.96
N THR A 29 14.03 0.62 -4.51
CA THR A 29 13.86 1.36 -3.25
C THR A 29 14.20 0.45 -2.06
N PRO A 30 15.07 0.87 -1.15
CA PRO A 30 15.66 -0.03 -0.12
C PRO A 30 14.66 -0.80 0.73
N TRP A 31 13.52 -0.18 1.09
CA TRP A 31 12.50 -0.81 1.95
C TRP A 31 11.56 -1.80 1.23
N HIS A 32 11.63 -1.91 -0.10
CA HIS A 32 10.73 -2.80 -0.85
C HIS A 32 10.97 -4.28 -0.55
N ASN A 33 12.22 -4.66 -0.35
CA ASN A 33 12.54 -6.03 0.05
C ASN A 33 11.95 -6.34 1.42
N ASP A 34 12.10 -5.43 2.39
CA ASP A 34 11.55 -5.58 3.74
C ASP A 34 10.03 -5.70 3.72
N LEU A 35 9.35 -4.92 2.85
CA LEU A 35 7.89 -5.01 2.68
C LEU A 35 7.47 -6.37 2.09
N ASN A 36 8.14 -6.84 1.05
CA ASN A 36 7.87 -8.14 0.45
C ASN A 36 8.09 -9.30 1.44
N GLU A 37 9.21 -9.26 2.16
CA GLU A 37 9.54 -10.26 3.18
C GLU A 37 8.57 -10.22 4.35
N GLY A 38 8.25 -9.01 4.84
CA GLY A 38 7.29 -8.81 5.93
C GLY A 38 5.91 -9.34 5.59
N LEU A 39 5.43 -9.06 4.37
CA LEU A 39 4.15 -9.54 3.90
C LEU A 39 4.12 -11.07 3.78
N ALA A 40 5.12 -11.67 3.13
CA ALA A 40 5.24 -13.11 2.98
C ALA A 40 5.38 -13.82 4.36
N LYS A 41 6.12 -13.23 5.29
CA LYS A 41 6.26 -13.71 6.66
C LYS A 41 4.90 -13.67 7.39
N GLY A 42 4.17 -12.55 7.30
CA GLY A 42 2.87 -12.39 7.95
C GLY A 42 1.86 -13.44 7.50
N PHE A 43 1.75 -13.72 6.22
CA PHE A 43 0.88 -14.77 5.72
C PHE A 43 1.29 -16.15 6.24
N ARG A 44 2.58 -16.47 6.18
CA ARG A 44 3.10 -17.77 6.64
C ARG A 44 2.89 -18.00 8.14
N GLU A 45 3.11 -16.99 8.98
CA GLU A 45 2.91 -17.08 10.42
C GLU A 45 1.44 -17.26 10.82
N ASN A 46 0.52 -16.84 9.96
CA ASN A 46 -0.91 -17.04 10.13
C ASN A 46 -1.45 -18.29 9.42
N GLY A 47 -0.57 -19.17 8.92
CA GLY A 47 -0.95 -20.44 8.29
C GLY A 47 -1.68 -20.27 6.95
N LEU A 48 -1.48 -19.15 6.26
CA LEU A 48 -2.09 -18.87 4.97
C LEU A 48 -1.12 -19.19 3.84
N THR A 49 -1.55 -20.01 2.89
CA THR A 49 -0.81 -20.30 1.66
C THR A 49 -1.20 -19.25 0.61
N VAL A 50 -0.22 -18.48 0.14
CA VAL A 50 -0.45 -17.37 -0.79
C VAL A 50 0.52 -17.39 -1.97
N ASN A 51 0.01 -16.97 -3.14
CA ASN A 51 0.81 -16.62 -4.31
C ASN A 51 0.82 -15.09 -4.42
N ILE A 52 1.92 -14.44 -4.07
CA ILE A 52 2.04 -12.99 -4.16
C ILE A 52 2.61 -12.61 -5.52
N THR A 53 1.88 -11.77 -6.26
CA THR A 53 2.39 -11.09 -7.45
C THR A 53 2.66 -9.64 -7.08
N THR A 54 3.91 -9.23 -7.09
CA THR A 54 4.29 -7.84 -6.83
C THR A 54 4.41 -7.07 -8.14
N GLU A 55 3.79 -5.90 -8.19
CA GLU A 55 3.85 -4.94 -9.31
C GLU A 55 4.34 -3.59 -8.79
N TYR A 56 5.15 -2.90 -9.58
CA TYR A 56 5.72 -1.60 -9.24
C TYR A 56 5.15 -0.55 -10.19
N LEU A 57 4.54 0.50 -9.62
CA LEU A 57 3.93 1.58 -10.40
C LEU A 57 4.98 2.53 -10.97
N ASP A 58 6.16 2.59 -10.33
CA ASP A 58 7.26 3.49 -10.68
C ASP A 58 6.80 4.97 -10.78
N ALA A 59 6.00 5.40 -9.81
CA ALA A 59 5.34 6.72 -9.80
C ALA A 59 6.31 7.91 -9.91
N ASP A 60 7.58 7.75 -9.56
CA ASP A 60 8.61 8.78 -9.74
C ASP A 60 8.95 9.06 -11.21
N PHE A 61 8.62 8.15 -12.11
CA PHE A 61 9.01 8.23 -13.53
C PHE A 61 7.85 8.58 -14.45
N TRP A 62 6.61 8.45 -14.00
CA TRP A 62 5.44 8.55 -14.85
C TRP A 62 4.56 9.75 -14.51
N SER A 63 3.82 10.23 -15.49
CA SER A 63 2.71 11.13 -15.23
C SER A 63 1.51 10.34 -14.71
N PHE A 64 0.63 10.99 -13.96
CA PHE A 64 -0.61 10.39 -13.43
C PHE A 64 -1.47 9.68 -14.50
N ASN A 65 -1.53 10.22 -15.72
CA ASN A 65 -2.25 9.58 -16.82
C ASN A 65 -1.56 8.29 -17.29
N SER A 66 -0.23 8.26 -17.33
CA SER A 66 0.54 7.05 -17.66
C SER A 66 0.39 5.99 -16.58
N GLU A 67 0.41 6.38 -15.32
CA GLU A 67 0.18 5.49 -14.17
C GLU A 67 -1.17 4.78 -14.26
N LYS A 68 -2.25 5.49 -14.66
CA LYS A 68 -3.57 4.87 -14.87
C LYS A 68 -3.56 3.81 -15.97
N VAL A 69 -2.79 4.02 -17.04
CA VAL A 69 -2.65 3.01 -18.10
C VAL A 69 -1.91 1.78 -17.58
N ILE A 70 -0.83 1.98 -16.83
CA ILE A 70 -0.05 0.91 -16.19
C ILE A 70 -0.94 0.14 -15.21
N MET A 71 -1.67 0.85 -14.35
CA MET A 71 -2.57 0.26 -13.36
C MET A 71 -3.65 -0.62 -14.00
N ARG A 72 -4.26 -0.20 -15.11
CA ARG A 72 -5.22 -1.05 -15.84
C ARG A 72 -4.59 -2.35 -16.33
N ARG A 73 -3.31 -2.33 -16.73
CA ARG A 73 -2.58 -3.56 -17.10
C ARG A 73 -2.36 -4.47 -15.89
N PHE A 74 -2.08 -3.89 -14.71
CA PHE A 74 -1.99 -4.66 -13.45
C PHE A 74 -3.34 -5.33 -13.13
N CYS A 75 -4.43 -4.58 -13.20
CA CYS A 75 -5.77 -5.11 -12.98
C CYS A 75 -6.13 -6.22 -13.97
N GLN A 76 -5.75 -6.10 -15.25
CA GLN A 76 -5.99 -7.14 -16.24
C GLN A 76 -5.23 -8.43 -15.88
N ARG A 77 -3.94 -8.35 -15.57
CA ARG A 77 -3.16 -9.51 -15.13
C ARG A 77 -3.69 -10.14 -13.84
N ALA A 78 -4.22 -9.32 -12.94
CA ALA A 78 -4.83 -9.78 -11.70
C ALA A 78 -6.10 -10.60 -11.96
N ARG A 79 -6.94 -10.20 -12.93
CA ARG A 79 -8.11 -11.01 -13.35
C ARG A 79 -7.70 -12.35 -13.92
N ASP A 80 -6.69 -12.36 -14.79
CA ASP A 80 -6.19 -13.59 -15.41
C ASP A 80 -5.68 -14.59 -14.35
N LYS A 81 -5.16 -14.08 -13.25
CA LYS A 81 -4.68 -14.87 -12.09
C LYS A 81 -5.76 -15.13 -11.03
N LYS A 82 -6.99 -14.67 -11.22
CA LYS A 82 -8.09 -14.80 -10.24
C LYS A 82 -7.67 -14.28 -8.87
N THR A 83 -7.22 -13.03 -8.81
CA THR A 83 -6.75 -12.39 -7.57
C THR A 83 -7.85 -12.34 -6.51
N ASP A 84 -7.55 -12.79 -5.31
CA ASP A 84 -8.44 -12.82 -4.14
C ASP A 84 -8.30 -11.58 -3.26
N LEU A 85 -7.14 -10.91 -3.29
CA LEU A 85 -6.81 -9.75 -2.47
C LEU A 85 -5.87 -8.82 -3.22
N ILE A 86 -6.14 -7.52 -3.16
CA ILE A 86 -5.23 -6.48 -3.60
C ILE A 86 -4.64 -5.79 -2.37
N ILE A 87 -3.31 -5.60 -2.37
CA ILE A 87 -2.62 -4.81 -1.35
C ILE A 87 -1.92 -3.66 -2.05
N THR A 88 -2.04 -2.45 -1.52
CA THR A 88 -1.34 -1.26 -2.04
C THR A 88 -0.43 -0.65 -0.98
N ALA A 89 0.75 -0.22 -1.41
CA ALA A 89 1.71 0.49 -0.57
C ALA A 89 1.89 1.93 -1.04
N SER A 90 1.65 2.89 -0.14
CA SER A 90 1.70 4.34 -0.30
C SER A 90 0.55 4.93 -1.14
N ASP A 91 0.53 6.25 -1.21
CA ASP A 91 -0.58 7.06 -1.74
C ASP A 91 -0.81 6.82 -3.24
N GLU A 92 0.25 6.84 -4.05
CA GLU A 92 0.16 6.77 -5.51
C GLU A 92 -0.47 5.45 -5.97
N ALA A 93 -0.04 4.32 -5.40
CA ALA A 93 -0.61 3.02 -5.74
C ALA A 93 -2.10 2.94 -5.42
N PHE A 94 -2.49 3.44 -4.23
CA PHE A 94 -3.90 3.43 -3.80
C PHE A 94 -4.76 4.33 -4.68
N TYR A 95 -4.40 5.60 -4.82
CA TYR A 95 -5.21 6.56 -5.56
C TYR A 95 -5.25 6.25 -7.06
N THR A 96 -4.15 5.79 -7.64
CA THR A 96 -4.13 5.38 -9.04
C THR A 96 -4.99 4.14 -9.28
N LEU A 97 -5.03 3.19 -8.34
CA LEU A 97 -5.89 2.01 -8.43
C LEU A 97 -7.36 2.41 -8.59
N PHE A 98 -7.88 3.25 -7.70
CA PHE A 98 -9.29 3.69 -7.72
C PHE A 98 -9.60 4.70 -8.81
N SER A 99 -8.63 5.51 -9.26
CA SER A 99 -8.81 6.47 -10.36
C SER A 99 -8.50 5.90 -11.74
N SER A 100 -8.07 4.66 -11.85
CA SER A 100 -7.72 4.01 -13.12
C SER A 100 -8.91 3.82 -14.07
N GLY A 101 -10.14 3.82 -13.52
CA GLY A 101 -11.38 3.50 -14.24
C GLY A 101 -11.60 1.99 -14.42
N ASP A 102 -10.79 1.15 -13.77
CA ASP A 102 -10.97 -0.29 -13.76
C ASP A 102 -11.97 -0.72 -12.67
N SER A 103 -12.76 -1.76 -12.92
CA SER A 103 -13.78 -2.25 -11.98
C SER A 103 -13.24 -3.22 -10.93
N LEU A 104 -12.05 -3.78 -11.11
CA LEU A 104 -11.50 -4.81 -10.24
C LEU A 104 -11.40 -4.38 -8.76
N PRO A 105 -10.92 -3.15 -8.43
CA PRO A 105 -10.77 -2.73 -7.03
C PRO A 105 -12.10 -2.58 -6.28
N TYR A 106 -13.23 -2.59 -6.99
CA TYR A 106 -14.56 -2.58 -6.36
C TYR A 106 -15.16 -3.99 -6.19
N GLN A 107 -14.50 -5.02 -6.71
CA GLN A 107 -14.95 -6.42 -6.70
C GLN A 107 -14.11 -7.31 -5.79
N VAL A 108 -12.88 -6.91 -5.53
CA VAL A 108 -11.89 -7.67 -4.74
C VAL A 108 -11.58 -6.88 -3.47
N PRO A 109 -11.42 -7.51 -2.30
CA PRO A 109 -10.94 -6.83 -1.10
C PRO A 109 -9.62 -6.10 -1.36
N VAL A 110 -9.52 -4.87 -0.83
CA VAL A 110 -8.32 -4.03 -0.95
C VAL A 110 -7.83 -3.65 0.43
N VAL A 111 -6.55 -3.94 0.71
CA VAL A 111 -5.86 -3.50 1.92
C VAL A 111 -4.78 -2.50 1.52
N PHE A 112 -4.77 -1.33 2.15
CA PHE A 112 -3.73 -0.34 1.94
C PHE A 112 -2.85 -0.16 3.17
N PHE A 113 -1.61 0.27 2.96
CA PHE A 113 -0.77 0.75 4.05
C PHE A 113 0.15 1.89 3.59
N GLY A 114 0.56 2.73 4.56
CA GLY A 114 1.49 3.81 4.30
C GLY A 114 0.89 5.00 3.56
N ILE A 115 -0.44 5.14 3.50
CA ILE A 115 -1.07 6.37 2.99
C ILE A 115 -0.77 7.51 3.95
N LYS A 116 -0.11 8.54 3.46
CA LYS A 116 0.27 9.73 4.23
C LYS A 116 -0.82 10.78 4.26
N TYR A 117 -1.58 10.89 3.18
CA TYR A 117 -2.65 11.89 3.02
C TYR A 117 -3.97 11.19 2.68
N PRO A 118 -4.63 10.57 3.69
CA PRO A 118 -5.85 9.80 3.46
C PRO A 118 -7.02 10.71 3.08
N ASP A 119 -7.69 10.36 1.98
CA ASP A 119 -9.04 10.85 1.67
C ASP A 119 -10.04 9.98 2.43
N ASN A 120 -10.44 10.44 3.61
CA ASN A 120 -11.32 9.70 4.49
C ASN A 120 -12.74 9.52 3.91
N GLU A 121 -13.22 10.46 3.09
CA GLU A 121 -14.53 10.35 2.43
C GLU A 121 -14.51 9.26 1.37
N LEU A 122 -13.47 9.25 0.54
CA LEU A 122 -13.27 8.17 -0.45
C LEU A 122 -13.17 6.82 0.26
N ILE A 123 -12.28 6.68 1.24
CA ILE A 123 -12.05 5.41 1.96
C ILE A 123 -13.36 4.91 2.60
N ALA A 124 -14.11 5.78 3.28
CA ALA A 124 -15.38 5.42 3.91
C ALA A 124 -16.47 5.02 2.90
N SER A 125 -16.38 5.49 1.65
CA SER A 125 -17.33 5.14 0.59
C SER A 125 -17.07 3.74 0.00
N LEU A 126 -15.94 3.10 0.31
CA LEU A 126 -15.50 1.84 -0.28
C LEU A 126 -15.64 0.68 0.74
N PRO A 127 -16.71 -0.12 0.66
CA PRO A 127 -17.03 -1.12 1.69
C PRO A 127 -16.05 -2.30 1.75
N ASN A 128 -15.28 -2.52 0.69
CA ASN A 128 -14.29 -3.59 0.56
C ASN A 128 -12.85 -3.12 0.79
N VAL A 129 -12.66 -1.94 1.39
CA VAL A 129 -11.36 -1.32 1.60
C VAL A 129 -11.08 -1.12 3.09
N CYS A 130 -9.89 -1.50 3.52
CA CYS A 130 -9.37 -1.18 4.85
C CYS A 130 -7.84 -1.01 4.81
N GLY A 131 -7.25 -0.48 5.89
CA GLY A 131 -5.80 -0.36 5.92
C GLY A 131 -5.26 0.56 7.01
N PHE A 132 -4.00 0.95 6.83
CA PHE A 132 -3.24 1.74 7.80
C PHE A 132 -2.67 2.99 7.16
N THR A 133 -2.87 4.13 7.81
CA THR A 133 -2.31 5.41 7.40
C THR A 133 -0.97 5.67 8.10
N ALA A 134 -0.15 6.53 7.52
CA ALA A 134 1.16 6.93 8.04
C ALA A 134 1.34 8.44 7.93
N ASN A 135 0.45 9.19 8.57
CA ASN A 135 0.46 10.65 8.48
C ASN A 135 1.78 11.23 9.03
N PRO A 136 2.48 12.08 8.28
CA PRO A 136 3.67 12.74 8.78
C PRO A 136 3.28 13.76 9.87
N ASP A 137 4.03 13.73 10.97
CA ASP A 137 3.89 14.73 12.05
C ASP A 137 5.09 15.70 12.00
N PHE A 138 4.94 16.79 11.26
CA PHE A 138 6.00 17.79 11.12
C PHE A 138 6.27 18.54 12.42
N HIS A 139 5.28 18.69 13.31
CA HIS A 139 5.49 19.29 14.62
C HIS A 139 6.48 18.46 15.45
N VAL A 140 6.28 17.16 15.51
CA VAL A 140 7.20 16.25 16.22
C VAL A 140 8.58 16.27 15.57
N ILE A 141 8.67 16.21 14.25
CA ILE A 141 9.94 16.28 13.51
C ILE A 141 10.71 17.53 13.83
N LEU A 142 10.06 18.70 13.74
CA LEU A 142 10.69 20.01 14.03
C LEU A 142 11.10 20.13 15.50
N LYS A 143 10.27 19.65 16.42
CA LYS A 143 10.59 19.62 17.85
C LYS A 143 11.83 18.77 18.16
N GLN A 144 11.97 17.62 17.52
CA GLN A 144 13.16 16.77 17.67
C GLN A 144 14.39 17.42 17.02
N ALA A 145 14.25 18.00 15.82
CA ALA A 145 15.34 18.74 15.17
C ALA A 145 15.87 19.87 16.05
N ARG A 146 15.00 20.66 16.70
CA ARG A 146 15.39 21.71 17.65
C ARG A 146 16.13 21.20 18.88
N LYS A 147 15.78 19.99 19.38
CA LYS A 147 16.52 19.38 20.50
C LYS A 147 17.93 18.98 20.11
N VAL A 148 18.11 18.43 18.90
CA VAL A 148 19.42 17.99 18.40
C VAL A 148 20.29 19.18 17.98
N PHE A 149 19.68 20.21 17.43
CA PHE A 149 20.35 21.40 16.90
C PHE A 149 19.82 22.70 17.49
N PRO A 150 19.96 22.95 18.80
CA PRO A 150 19.30 24.07 19.50
C PRO A 150 19.78 25.45 19.02
N GLN A 151 20.99 25.53 18.44
CA GLN A 151 21.56 26.79 17.95
C GLN A 151 21.15 27.14 16.51
N ARG A 152 20.49 26.21 15.80
CA ARG A 152 20.06 26.45 14.41
C ARG A 152 18.73 27.19 14.40
N LYS A 153 18.67 28.26 13.57
CA LYS A 153 17.48 29.09 13.41
C LYS A 153 16.77 28.89 12.07
N GLU A 154 17.41 28.16 11.18
CA GLU A 154 16.92 27.95 9.82
C GLU A 154 16.85 26.45 9.51
N VAL A 155 15.84 26.06 8.74
CA VAL A 155 15.64 24.73 8.18
C VAL A 155 15.51 24.86 6.68
N ILE A 156 16.29 24.08 5.95
CA ILE A 156 16.19 23.99 4.49
C ILE A 156 15.43 22.69 4.16
N CYS A 157 14.29 22.85 3.49
CA CYS A 157 13.52 21.73 2.98
C CYS A 157 13.86 21.50 1.51
N VAL A 158 14.35 20.30 1.18
CA VAL A 158 14.55 19.87 -0.21
C VAL A 158 13.33 19.03 -0.60
N ILE A 159 12.62 19.50 -1.61
CA ILE A 159 11.38 18.84 -2.10
C ILE A 159 11.40 18.83 -3.63
N ASP A 160 10.71 17.86 -4.21
CA ASP A 160 10.41 17.82 -5.63
C ASP A 160 9.02 18.41 -5.93
N ASN A 161 8.49 18.18 -7.13
CA ASN A 161 7.16 18.65 -7.52
C ASN A 161 6.11 17.52 -7.53
N SER A 162 6.34 16.44 -6.79
CA SER A 162 5.38 15.36 -6.63
C SER A 162 4.16 15.79 -5.81
N PHE A 163 3.09 15.02 -5.89
CA PHE A 163 1.89 15.24 -5.07
C PHE A 163 2.23 15.24 -3.57
N LEU A 164 2.97 14.23 -3.10
CA LEU A 164 3.34 14.11 -1.70
C LEU A 164 4.23 15.25 -1.22
N SER A 165 5.22 15.65 -2.02
CA SER A 165 6.10 16.78 -1.68
C SER A 165 5.35 18.11 -1.60
N ASN A 166 4.39 18.33 -2.49
CA ASN A 166 3.57 19.54 -2.45
C ASN A 166 2.66 19.57 -1.21
N LYS A 167 2.04 18.45 -0.85
CA LYS A 167 1.25 18.33 0.38
C LYS A 167 2.12 18.52 1.62
N GLY A 168 3.24 17.83 1.70
CA GLY A 168 4.18 17.97 2.82
C GLY A 168 4.73 19.38 2.98
N ARG A 169 4.93 20.12 1.89
CA ARG A 169 5.34 21.53 1.93
C ARG A 169 4.28 22.43 2.57
N GLU A 170 3.01 22.20 2.23
CA GLU A 170 1.90 22.96 2.79
C GLU A 170 1.76 22.71 4.30
N ASP A 171 1.77 21.44 4.70
CA ASP A 171 1.70 21.06 6.11
C ASP A 171 2.90 21.58 6.91
N PHE A 172 4.11 21.44 6.37
CA PHE A 172 5.31 21.98 7.00
C PHE A 172 5.26 23.48 7.21
N LYS A 173 4.73 24.25 6.24
CA LYS A 173 4.56 25.70 6.38
C LYS A 173 3.59 26.07 7.49
N GLN A 174 2.49 25.35 7.61
CA GLN A 174 1.50 25.58 8.67
C GLN A 174 2.11 25.33 10.05
N GLU A 175 2.83 24.23 10.22
CA GLU A 175 3.49 23.91 11.49
C GLU A 175 4.68 24.82 11.83
N TRP A 176 5.36 25.37 10.82
CA TRP A 176 6.49 26.29 11.05
C TRP A 176 6.05 27.67 11.54
N LEU A 177 4.84 28.08 11.19
CA LEU A 177 4.29 29.39 11.56
C LEU A 177 3.69 29.43 12.98
N LEU A 178 3.55 28.27 13.62
CA LEU A 178 3.11 28.10 15.02
C LEU A 178 4.32 28.12 15.98
#